data_978974f5af353ae342089887cd7fe4c9
#
_entry.id   978974f5af353ae342089887cd7fe4c9
#
_cell.length_a   1.000
_cell.length_b   1.000
_cell.length_c   1.000
_cell.angle_alpha   90.00
_cell.angle_beta   90.00
_cell.angle_gamma   90.00
#
_symmetry.space_group_name_H-M   'P 1'
#
loop_
_entity.id
_entity.type
_entity.pdbx_description
1 polymer ?
#
loop_
_entity_poly.entity_id
_entity_poly.type
_entity_poly.pdbx_seq_one_letter_code
_entity_poly.pdbx_strand_id
1 'polypeptide(L)'
;EFQDTDQLQVNMIKRMAGKNFERLCTVGDAQQSIYRFRGADVSVYDRHLASVASTNEAGLIELADNFRSHGDVLAFVDCVFSQPSVFGRSFMSLSASRDPGRIDCPYQGSDPRIEVQLTTYPRGVASDAARATVAQRIAERFAKLVDEGHSAGDMVVLLGSMRCADIYADAIREQGLSCVVSGGSIFGRAPEVRLAVRLAEVIANPKDTEALFEVLSSEIFALTADDFIDLSTGLDELRGIPRRRSLDSGVSVCAAAENEASLTPGLRAAVRTLKKAAFRVRLEPLSEVMEGVLIDSGWLRRLEDEGAEGLARAANVYKACRLACDIERRKGSGPAQTAVELRAHIEIAKEAPGSLSSKSGDFVRIMTVHASKGLEFPIVAVAELRSDEVRSSRMVRTTLNGKTYLSLDAGATATRLTAKQSQLIAKCT
;
A
#
# COMPACT_ATOMS: atom_id res chain seq x y z
N GLU A 1 -5.42 -22.40 -1.50
CA GLU A 1 -4.39 -21.91 -2.46
C GLU A 1 -3.09 -22.72 -2.31
N PHE A 2 -3.16 -23.99 -2.75
CA PHE A 2 -2.06 -24.94 -2.51
C PHE A 2 -0.79 -24.60 -3.30
N GLN A 3 -0.90 -23.87 -4.41
CA GLN A 3 0.23 -23.38 -5.21
C GLN A 3 1.17 -22.41 -4.46
N ASP A 4 0.72 -21.85 -3.34
CA ASP A 4 1.51 -20.89 -2.54
C ASP A 4 2.17 -21.54 -1.32
N THR A 5 2.15 -22.89 -1.23
CA THR A 5 2.75 -23.63 -0.13
C THR A 5 4.22 -23.96 -0.40
N ASP A 6 4.98 -24.11 0.68
CA ASP A 6 6.33 -24.64 0.66
C ASP A 6 6.37 -26.14 1.07
N GLN A 7 7.52 -26.79 0.91
CA GLN A 7 7.68 -28.21 1.24
C GLN A 7 7.45 -28.50 2.73
N LEU A 8 7.77 -27.57 3.62
CA LEU A 8 7.60 -27.76 5.07
C LEU A 8 6.11 -27.76 5.44
N GLN A 9 5.35 -26.81 4.88
CA GLN A 9 3.90 -26.72 5.05
C GLN A 9 3.20 -27.98 4.51
N VAL A 10 3.60 -28.46 3.32
CA VAL A 10 3.06 -29.71 2.76
C VAL A 10 3.38 -30.91 3.64
N ASN A 11 4.58 -31.01 4.20
CA ASN A 11 4.94 -32.07 5.12
C ASN A 11 4.10 -32.03 6.41
N MET A 12 3.79 -30.84 6.90
CA MET A 12 2.91 -30.65 8.05
C MET A 12 1.48 -31.10 7.72
N ILE A 13 0.93 -30.68 6.59
CA ILE A 13 -0.40 -31.08 6.11
C ILE A 13 -0.48 -32.61 5.96
N LYS A 14 0.56 -33.25 5.37
CA LYS A 14 0.64 -34.68 5.22
C LYS A 14 0.57 -35.43 6.55
N ARG A 15 1.24 -34.92 7.58
CA ARG A 15 1.20 -35.54 8.92
C ARG A 15 -0.19 -35.43 9.55
N MET A 16 -0.93 -34.37 9.26
CA MET A 16 -2.29 -34.14 9.77
C MET A 16 -3.34 -34.96 8.99
N ALA A 17 -3.19 -35.05 7.67
CA ALA A 17 -4.15 -35.75 6.79
C ALA A 17 -4.02 -37.27 6.78
N GLY A 18 -2.95 -37.82 7.37
CA GLY A 18 -2.69 -39.27 7.36
C GLY A 18 -1.95 -39.75 6.12
N LYS A 19 -1.57 -41.04 6.12
CA LYS A 19 -0.66 -41.61 5.12
C LYS A 19 -1.17 -41.58 3.67
N ASN A 20 -2.46 -41.67 3.46
CA ASN A 20 -3.07 -41.82 2.12
C ASN A 20 -3.82 -40.55 1.65
N PHE A 21 -3.73 -39.44 2.35
CA PHE A 21 -4.43 -38.20 2.00
C PHE A 21 -5.97 -38.34 1.85
N GLU A 22 -6.58 -39.39 2.36
CA GLU A 22 -8.02 -39.68 2.21
C GLU A 22 -8.94 -38.56 2.75
N ARG A 23 -8.38 -37.69 3.60
CA ARG A 23 -9.11 -36.58 4.23
C ARG A 23 -8.63 -35.19 3.75
N LEU A 24 -7.89 -35.16 2.64
CA LEU A 24 -7.33 -33.91 2.13
C LEU A 24 -7.93 -33.59 0.76
N CYS A 25 -8.59 -32.43 0.69
CA CYS A 25 -8.94 -31.79 -0.55
C CYS A 25 -8.01 -30.58 -0.74
N THR A 26 -7.34 -30.51 -1.88
CA THR A 26 -6.45 -29.39 -2.22
C THR A 26 -7.03 -28.65 -3.43
N VAL A 27 -7.04 -27.33 -3.36
CA VAL A 27 -7.45 -26.45 -4.46
C VAL A 27 -6.28 -25.52 -4.76
N GLY A 28 -5.96 -25.35 -6.02
CA GLY A 28 -4.88 -24.48 -6.44
C GLY A 28 -4.82 -24.27 -7.94
N ASP A 29 -4.13 -23.22 -8.33
CA ASP A 29 -3.84 -22.88 -9.71
C ASP A 29 -2.38 -22.48 -9.84
N ALA A 30 -1.59 -23.31 -10.51
CA ALA A 30 -0.16 -23.07 -10.70
C ALA A 30 0.13 -21.74 -11.44
N GLN A 31 -0.80 -21.30 -12.29
CA GLN A 31 -0.70 -20.02 -13.04
C GLN A 31 -0.86 -18.79 -12.14
N GLN A 32 -1.44 -18.97 -10.94
CA GLN A 32 -1.61 -17.93 -9.93
C GLN A 32 -0.55 -17.97 -8.82
N SER A 33 0.53 -18.72 -8.98
CA SER A 33 1.63 -18.77 -8.01
C SER A 33 2.51 -17.53 -8.14
N ILE A 34 2.29 -16.54 -7.27
CA ILE A 34 3.02 -15.25 -7.26
C ILE A 34 3.80 -14.99 -5.97
N TYR A 35 3.85 -15.95 -5.02
CA TYR A 35 4.50 -15.79 -3.71
C TYR A 35 5.85 -16.49 -3.58
N ARG A 36 6.56 -16.73 -4.69
CA ARG A 36 7.90 -17.32 -4.66
C ARG A 36 8.87 -16.58 -3.73
N PHE A 37 8.78 -15.26 -3.66
CA PHE A 37 9.59 -14.43 -2.76
C PHE A 37 9.30 -14.64 -1.25
N ARG A 38 8.18 -15.31 -0.93
CA ARG A 38 7.80 -15.73 0.44
C ARG A 38 8.14 -17.20 0.72
N GLY A 39 8.80 -17.89 -0.20
CA GLY A 39 9.16 -19.28 -0.07
C GLY A 39 8.19 -20.26 -0.72
N ALA A 40 7.11 -19.80 -1.35
CA ALA A 40 6.24 -20.67 -2.15
C ALA A 40 7.04 -21.33 -3.28
N ASP A 41 6.82 -22.62 -3.47
CA ASP A 41 7.50 -23.40 -4.49
C ASP A 41 6.48 -24.17 -5.34
N VAL A 42 6.21 -23.65 -6.53
CA VAL A 42 5.25 -24.25 -7.46
C VAL A 42 5.63 -25.69 -7.84
N SER A 43 6.91 -26.08 -7.76
CA SER A 43 7.32 -27.46 -8.00
C SER A 43 6.79 -28.43 -6.95
N VAL A 44 6.49 -27.96 -5.76
CA VAL A 44 5.83 -28.74 -4.70
C VAL A 44 4.39 -29.05 -5.11
N TYR A 45 3.71 -28.07 -5.67
CA TYR A 45 2.35 -28.22 -6.22
C TYR A 45 2.33 -29.23 -7.37
N ASP A 46 3.26 -29.10 -8.33
CA ASP A 46 3.35 -30.02 -9.48
C ASP A 46 3.60 -31.46 -9.04
N ARG A 47 4.51 -31.66 -8.07
CA ARG A 47 4.77 -33.01 -7.50
C ARG A 47 3.55 -33.57 -6.78
N HIS A 48 2.79 -32.72 -6.11
CA HIS A 48 1.55 -33.15 -5.46
C HIS A 48 0.51 -33.58 -6.48
N LEU A 49 0.28 -32.79 -7.53
CA LEU A 49 -0.63 -33.18 -8.63
C LEU A 49 -0.22 -34.52 -9.28
N ALA A 50 1.06 -34.68 -9.60
CA ALA A 50 1.57 -35.93 -10.17
C ALA A 50 1.36 -37.12 -9.21
N SER A 51 1.53 -36.94 -7.92
CA SER A 51 1.27 -37.94 -6.91
C SER A 51 -0.21 -38.31 -6.83
N VAL A 52 -1.11 -37.35 -6.87
CA VAL A 52 -2.56 -37.59 -6.86
C VAL A 52 -2.97 -38.33 -8.13
N ALA A 53 -2.56 -37.89 -9.29
CA ALA A 53 -2.87 -38.52 -10.57
C ALA A 53 -2.40 -39.96 -10.64
N SER A 54 -1.21 -40.27 -10.07
CA SER A 54 -0.67 -41.66 -10.05
C SER A 54 -1.39 -42.58 -9.06
N THR A 55 -2.02 -42.04 -8.02
CA THR A 55 -2.69 -42.82 -6.97
C THR A 55 -4.18 -42.96 -7.24
N ASN A 56 -4.83 -41.95 -7.74
CA ASN A 56 -6.25 -41.89 -8.02
C ASN A 56 -6.55 -40.84 -9.10
N GLU A 57 -6.57 -41.26 -10.36
CA GLU A 57 -6.84 -40.37 -11.49
C GLU A 57 -8.22 -39.65 -11.38
N ALA A 58 -9.22 -40.34 -10.83
CA ALA A 58 -10.55 -39.77 -10.59
C ALA A 58 -10.55 -38.73 -9.44
N GLY A 59 -9.50 -38.64 -8.67
CA GLY A 59 -9.33 -37.63 -7.61
C GLY A 59 -8.82 -36.30 -8.10
N LEU A 60 -8.40 -36.17 -9.37
CA LEU A 60 -7.98 -34.95 -9.99
C LEU A 60 -9.12 -34.35 -10.82
N ILE A 61 -9.59 -33.17 -10.42
CA ILE A 61 -10.66 -32.43 -11.12
C ILE A 61 -10.05 -31.14 -11.65
N GLU A 62 -10.11 -30.95 -12.96
CA GLU A 62 -9.72 -29.71 -13.62
C GLU A 62 -10.93 -28.82 -13.80
N LEU A 63 -10.80 -27.55 -13.37
CA LEU A 63 -11.84 -26.52 -13.52
C LEU A 63 -11.37 -25.54 -14.59
N ALA A 64 -11.83 -25.73 -15.83
CA ALA A 64 -11.45 -24.87 -16.95
C ALA A 64 -12.47 -23.77 -17.25
N ASP A 65 -13.68 -23.84 -16.69
CA ASP A 65 -14.72 -22.82 -16.90
C ASP A 65 -14.46 -21.59 -16.01
N ASN A 66 -14.38 -20.42 -16.64
CA ASN A 66 -14.21 -19.13 -15.98
C ASN A 66 -15.54 -18.37 -15.97
N PHE A 67 -15.98 -17.98 -14.78
CA PHE A 67 -17.23 -17.25 -14.55
C PHE A 67 -17.01 -15.76 -14.23
N ARG A 68 -15.75 -15.31 -14.22
CA ARG A 68 -15.38 -13.95 -13.85
C ARG A 68 -15.11 -13.07 -15.05
N SER A 69 -14.32 -13.56 -16.01
CA SER A 69 -13.76 -12.75 -17.09
C SER A 69 -14.51 -12.94 -18.39
N HIS A 70 -14.62 -11.87 -19.15
CA HIS A 70 -15.17 -11.93 -20.52
C HIS A 70 -14.27 -12.76 -21.44
N GLY A 71 -14.86 -13.40 -22.45
CA GLY A 71 -14.15 -14.25 -23.41
C GLY A 71 -12.99 -13.55 -24.11
N ASP A 72 -13.11 -12.26 -24.45
CA ASP A 72 -12.05 -11.48 -25.10
C ASP A 72 -10.81 -11.33 -24.19
N VAL A 73 -11.02 -11.17 -22.88
CA VAL A 73 -9.92 -11.09 -21.90
C VAL A 73 -9.21 -12.43 -21.80
N LEU A 74 -9.96 -13.53 -21.74
CA LEU A 74 -9.38 -14.88 -21.71
C LEU A 74 -8.64 -15.21 -23.00
N ALA A 75 -9.19 -14.83 -24.16
CA ALA A 75 -8.54 -15.02 -25.46
C ALA A 75 -7.22 -14.25 -25.57
N PHE A 76 -7.17 -13.02 -25.03
CA PHE A 76 -5.93 -12.25 -24.98
C PHE A 76 -4.89 -12.91 -24.07
N VAL A 77 -5.29 -13.32 -22.86
CA VAL A 77 -4.41 -14.01 -21.91
C VAL A 77 -3.88 -15.30 -22.52
N ASP A 78 -4.74 -16.08 -23.17
CA ASP A 78 -4.38 -17.32 -23.85
C ASP A 78 -3.37 -17.06 -24.97
N CYS A 79 -3.63 -16.08 -25.83
CA CYS A 79 -2.74 -15.70 -26.93
C CYS A 79 -1.32 -15.34 -26.43
N VAL A 80 -1.22 -14.63 -25.31
CA VAL A 80 0.08 -14.19 -24.77
C VAL A 80 0.79 -15.32 -24.01
N PHE A 81 0.09 -16.01 -23.11
CA PHE A 81 0.71 -16.92 -22.14
C PHE A 81 0.77 -18.39 -22.59
N SER A 82 0.02 -18.79 -23.63
CA SER A 82 0.19 -20.12 -24.24
C SER A 82 1.54 -20.28 -24.97
N GLN A 83 2.23 -19.18 -25.24
CA GLN A 83 3.55 -19.21 -25.86
C GLN A 83 4.60 -19.80 -24.91
N PRO A 84 5.30 -20.91 -25.26
CA PRO A 84 6.30 -21.55 -24.38
C PRO A 84 7.43 -20.60 -23.94
N SER A 85 7.76 -19.63 -24.79
CA SER A 85 8.78 -18.60 -24.50
C SER A 85 8.36 -17.60 -23.42
N VAL A 86 7.05 -17.45 -23.18
CA VAL A 86 6.51 -16.50 -22.22
C VAL A 86 6.26 -17.17 -20.87
N PHE A 87 5.50 -18.27 -20.86
CA PHE A 87 5.11 -18.90 -19.60
C PHE A 87 6.11 -19.94 -19.10
N GLY A 88 6.91 -20.56 -20.00
CA GLY A 88 7.97 -21.49 -19.66
C GLY A 88 7.51 -22.86 -19.11
N ARG A 89 6.20 -23.11 -19.06
CA ARG A 89 5.56 -24.37 -18.64
C ARG A 89 4.24 -24.54 -19.40
N SER A 90 3.58 -25.68 -19.23
CA SER A 90 2.24 -25.88 -19.79
C SER A 90 1.28 -24.84 -19.24
N PHE A 91 0.61 -24.16 -20.13
CA PHE A 91 -0.42 -23.17 -19.83
C PHE A 91 -1.79 -23.82 -19.99
N MET A 92 -2.65 -23.69 -19.01
CA MET A 92 -4.03 -24.16 -19.08
C MET A 92 -4.93 -23.04 -19.55
N SER A 93 -5.50 -23.19 -20.75
CA SER A 93 -6.48 -22.24 -21.30
C SER A 93 -7.78 -22.34 -20.54
N LEU A 94 -8.39 -21.19 -20.23
CA LEU A 94 -9.68 -21.10 -19.58
C LEU A 94 -10.77 -20.74 -20.58
N SER A 95 -11.92 -21.41 -20.45
CA SER A 95 -13.11 -21.11 -21.27
C SER A 95 -14.04 -20.15 -20.53
N ALA A 96 -14.57 -19.14 -21.23
CA ALA A 96 -15.62 -18.32 -20.67
C ALA A 96 -16.87 -19.16 -20.43
N SER A 97 -17.57 -18.91 -19.33
CA SER A 97 -18.84 -19.59 -19.04
C SER A 97 -19.82 -19.43 -20.20
N ARG A 98 -20.54 -20.51 -20.52
CA ARG A 98 -21.56 -20.50 -21.55
C ARG A 98 -22.83 -19.75 -21.15
N ASP A 99 -22.96 -19.37 -19.89
CA ASP A 99 -24.08 -18.58 -19.38
C ASP A 99 -23.70 -17.09 -19.35
N PRO A 100 -24.11 -16.29 -20.39
CA PRO A 100 -23.79 -14.88 -20.46
C PRO A 100 -24.35 -14.06 -19.29
N GLY A 101 -25.43 -14.53 -18.66
CA GLY A 101 -26.04 -13.87 -17.50
C GLY A 101 -25.25 -14.02 -16.21
N ARG A 102 -24.24 -14.90 -16.18
CA ARG A 102 -23.32 -15.07 -15.03
C ARG A 102 -22.09 -14.20 -15.09
N ILE A 103 -21.75 -13.68 -16.27
CA ILE A 103 -20.64 -12.75 -16.44
C ILE A 103 -21.24 -11.36 -16.41
N ASP A 104 -21.27 -10.76 -15.22
CA ASP A 104 -21.68 -9.36 -15.05
C ASP A 104 -20.57 -8.47 -15.62
N CYS A 105 -20.66 -8.22 -16.93
CA CYS A 105 -19.74 -7.33 -17.62
C CYS A 105 -20.49 -6.05 -17.97
N PRO A 106 -20.32 -4.97 -17.18
CA PRO A 106 -21.03 -3.71 -17.38
C PRO A 106 -20.63 -3.01 -18.70
N TYR A 107 -19.50 -3.40 -19.29
CA TYR A 107 -19.02 -2.78 -20.53
C TYR A 107 -19.80 -3.29 -21.75
N GLN A 108 -20.61 -2.42 -22.32
CA GLN A 108 -21.42 -2.68 -23.54
C GLN A 108 -20.97 -1.84 -24.74
N GLY A 109 -19.83 -1.15 -24.63
CA GLY A 109 -19.32 -0.27 -25.67
C GLY A 109 -18.85 -1.02 -26.93
N SER A 110 -18.74 -0.27 -28.03
CA SER A 110 -18.15 -0.73 -29.30
C SER A 110 -16.63 -0.79 -29.29
N ASP A 111 -15.99 -0.20 -28.29
CA ASP A 111 -14.55 -0.15 -28.15
C ASP A 111 -13.96 -1.53 -27.77
N PRO A 112 -12.72 -1.82 -28.16
CA PRO A 112 -12.10 -3.08 -27.79
C PRO A 112 -11.96 -3.21 -26.25
N ARG A 113 -12.23 -4.41 -25.72
CA ARG A 113 -12.09 -4.70 -24.28
C ARG A 113 -10.64 -4.76 -23.85
N ILE A 114 -9.73 -4.92 -24.80
CA ILE A 114 -8.30 -4.98 -24.58
C ILE A 114 -7.66 -3.82 -25.31
N GLU A 115 -6.98 -2.97 -24.57
CA GLU A 115 -6.19 -1.86 -25.09
C GLU A 115 -4.72 -2.01 -24.68
N VAL A 116 -3.82 -1.96 -25.64
CA VAL A 116 -2.38 -2.02 -25.40
C VAL A 116 -1.78 -0.68 -25.78
N GLN A 117 -1.29 0.06 -24.77
CA GLN A 117 -0.66 1.36 -24.96
C GLN A 117 0.86 1.21 -24.97
N LEU A 118 1.49 1.49 -26.10
CA LEU A 118 2.94 1.50 -26.28
C LEU A 118 3.45 2.94 -26.26
N THR A 119 4.38 3.21 -25.34
CA THR A 119 5.04 4.51 -25.25
C THR A 119 6.55 4.33 -25.46
N THR A 120 7.08 4.99 -26.48
CA THR A 120 8.52 4.97 -26.79
C THR A 120 9.16 6.27 -26.33
N TYR A 121 10.35 6.17 -25.75
CA TYR A 121 11.11 7.32 -25.26
C TYR A 121 12.49 7.38 -25.91
N PRO A 122 13.02 8.59 -26.18
CA PRO A 122 14.43 8.76 -26.53
C PRO A 122 15.33 8.24 -25.42
N ARG A 123 16.51 7.73 -25.79
CA ARG A 123 17.53 7.36 -24.79
C ARG A 123 17.90 8.56 -23.92
N GLY A 124 17.94 8.38 -22.61
CA GLY A 124 18.32 9.43 -21.66
C GLY A 124 17.15 10.18 -21.02
N VAL A 125 15.91 9.87 -21.37
CA VAL A 125 14.75 10.42 -20.64
C VAL A 125 14.72 9.86 -19.22
N ALA A 126 14.52 10.72 -18.23
CA ALA A 126 14.39 10.31 -16.85
C ALA A 126 13.23 9.32 -16.67
N SER A 127 13.47 8.28 -15.89
CA SER A 127 12.50 7.20 -15.65
C SER A 127 11.15 7.71 -15.16
N ASP A 128 11.14 8.77 -14.33
CA ASP A 128 9.92 9.32 -13.74
C ASP A 128 9.13 10.17 -14.75
N ALA A 129 9.80 10.87 -15.66
CA ALA A 129 9.12 11.57 -16.76
C ALA A 129 8.44 10.58 -17.73
N ALA A 130 9.07 9.44 -17.97
CA ALA A 130 8.48 8.36 -18.76
C ALA A 130 7.23 7.78 -18.07
N ARG A 131 7.30 7.58 -16.76
CA ARG A 131 6.16 7.12 -15.95
C ARG A 131 5.01 8.11 -15.93
N ALA A 132 5.32 9.40 -15.77
CA ALA A 132 4.32 10.46 -15.77
C ALA A 132 3.49 10.46 -17.07
N THR A 133 4.14 10.27 -18.22
CA THR A 133 3.42 10.17 -19.51
C THR A 133 2.50 8.94 -19.57
N VAL A 134 2.94 7.79 -19.05
CA VAL A 134 2.08 6.60 -19.00
C VAL A 134 0.93 6.81 -18.03
N ALA A 135 1.20 7.37 -16.86
CA ALA A 135 0.19 7.66 -15.86
C ALA A 135 -0.88 8.62 -16.39
N GLN A 136 -0.45 9.68 -17.07
CA GLN A 136 -1.35 10.64 -17.70
C GLN A 136 -2.28 9.97 -18.73
N ARG A 137 -1.76 9.11 -19.60
CA ARG A 137 -2.59 8.39 -20.59
C ARG A 137 -3.60 7.46 -19.94
N ILE A 138 -3.22 6.76 -18.87
CA ILE A 138 -4.16 5.92 -18.11
C ILE A 138 -5.25 6.80 -17.48
N ALA A 139 -4.86 7.92 -16.87
CA ALA A 139 -5.79 8.83 -16.24
C ALA A 139 -6.78 9.45 -17.26
N GLU A 140 -6.29 9.90 -18.41
CA GLU A 140 -7.13 10.40 -19.53
C GLU A 140 -8.11 9.32 -20.01
N ARG A 141 -7.66 8.06 -20.13
CA ARG A 141 -8.54 6.96 -20.53
C ARG A 141 -9.61 6.67 -19.46
N PHE A 142 -9.25 6.71 -18.20
CA PHE A 142 -10.21 6.54 -17.10
C PHE A 142 -11.22 7.69 -17.05
N ALA A 143 -10.78 8.94 -17.22
CA ALA A 143 -11.69 10.08 -17.30
C ALA A 143 -12.70 9.92 -18.44
N LYS A 144 -12.23 9.51 -19.63
CA LYS A 144 -13.12 9.24 -20.77
C LYS A 144 -14.14 8.14 -20.45
N LEU A 145 -13.74 7.06 -19.76
CA LEU A 145 -14.65 5.99 -19.36
C LEU A 145 -15.69 6.48 -18.33
N VAL A 146 -15.33 7.40 -17.44
CA VAL A 146 -16.28 8.03 -16.52
C VAL A 146 -17.28 8.90 -17.28
N ASP A 147 -16.83 9.67 -18.29
CA ASP A 147 -17.70 10.45 -19.17
C ASP A 147 -18.66 9.54 -19.98
N GLU A 148 -18.24 8.31 -20.30
CA GLU A 148 -19.06 7.27 -20.95
C GLU A 148 -20.04 6.59 -19.97
N GLY A 149 -20.00 6.92 -18.67
CA GLY A 149 -20.94 6.44 -17.66
C GLY A 149 -20.44 5.31 -16.77
N HIS A 150 -19.14 4.98 -16.81
CA HIS A 150 -18.54 4.02 -15.89
C HIS A 150 -18.22 4.65 -14.54
N SER A 151 -18.31 3.88 -13.46
CA SER A 151 -17.93 4.31 -12.12
C SER A 151 -16.39 4.30 -11.94
N ALA A 152 -15.82 5.35 -11.36
CA ALA A 152 -14.41 5.35 -10.97
C ALA A 152 -14.09 4.23 -9.97
N GLY A 153 -15.08 3.81 -9.18
CA GLY A 153 -14.97 2.69 -8.24
C GLY A 153 -14.74 1.32 -8.89
N ASP A 154 -15.06 1.19 -10.17
CA ASP A 154 -14.85 -0.03 -10.97
C ASP A 154 -13.42 -0.13 -11.54
N MET A 155 -12.63 0.94 -11.39
CA MET A 155 -11.33 1.08 -12.02
C MET A 155 -10.18 0.82 -11.05
N VAL A 156 -9.16 0.11 -11.54
CA VAL A 156 -7.93 -0.15 -10.78
C VAL A 156 -6.69 0.03 -11.64
N VAL A 157 -5.65 0.63 -11.06
CA VAL A 157 -4.29 0.61 -11.61
C VAL A 157 -3.46 -0.39 -10.83
N LEU A 158 -2.94 -1.40 -11.52
CA LEU A 158 -2.06 -2.42 -10.95
C LEU A 158 -0.60 -2.10 -11.26
N LEU A 159 0.21 -2.05 -10.20
CA LEU A 159 1.63 -1.75 -10.26
C LEU A 159 2.45 -2.95 -9.77
N GLY A 160 3.65 -3.13 -10.29
CA GLY A 160 4.60 -4.12 -9.77
C GLY A 160 5.13 -3.73 -8.38
N SER A 161 5.24 -2.43 -8.10
CA SER A 161 5.69 -1.87 -6.83
C SER A 161 5.06 -0.50 -6.57
N MET A 162 4.81 -0.17 -5.31
CA MET A 162 4.18 1.09 -4.93
C MET A 162 5.12 2.31 -4.94
N ARG A 163 6.39 2.14 -5.35
CA ARG A 163 7.39 3.22 -5.33
C ARG A 163 6.96 4.44 -6.16
N CYS A 164 6.21 4.21 -7.22
CA CYS A 164 5.79 5.24 -8.17
C CYS A 164 4.27 5.48 -8.13
N ALA A 165 3.57 4.99 -7.09
CA ALA A 165 2.12 5.11 -6.98
C ALA A 165 1.66 6.57 -6.96
N ASP A 166 2.46 7.45 -6.36
CA ASP A 166 2.15 8.88 -6.27
C ASP A 166 2.06 9.53 -7.66
N ILE A 167 2.93 9.15 -8.60
CA ILE A 167 2.89 9.64 -10.00
C ILE A 167 1.55 9.30 -10.67
N TYR A 168 1.04 8.10 -10.44
CA TYR A 168 -0.26 7.67 -10.96
C TYR A 168 -1.42 8.34 -10.25
N ALA A 169 -1.30 8.51 -8.93
CA ALA A 169 -2.32 9.17 -8.13
C ALA A 169 -2.47 10.65 -8.54
N ASP A 170 -1.37 11.35 -8.72
CA ASP A 170 -1.38 12.75 -9.13
C ASP A 170 -1.99 12.92 -10.53
N ALA A 171 -1.61 12.05 -11.48
CA ALA A 171 -2.19 12.08 -12.83
C ALA A 171 -3.72 11.85 -12.83
N ILE A 172 -4.21 10.94 -11.99
CA ILE A 172 -5.64 10.67 -11.85
C ILE A 172 -6.37 11.88 -11.23
N ARG A 173 -5.78 12.51 -10.20
CA ARG A 173 -6.34 13.73 -9.59
C ARG A 173 -6.36 14.91 -10.55
N GLU A 174 -5.33 15.06 -11.39
CA GLU A 174 -5.28 16.11 -12.43
C GLU A 174 -6.44 15.99 -13.44
N GLN A 175 -6.97 14.79 -13.65
CA GLN A 175 -8.17 14.55 -14.44
C GLN A 175 -9.49 14.73 -13.66
N GLY A 176 -9.42 15.20 -12.40
CA GLY A 176 -10.59 15.42 -11.55
C GLY A 176 -11.18 14.15 -10.95
N LEU A 177 -10.49 13.02 -11.04
CA LEU A 177 -10.93 11.75 -10.46
C LEU A 177 -10.36 11.55 -9.06
N SER A 178 -11.22 11.13 -8.13
CA SER A 178 -10.76 10.69 -6.81
C SER A 178 -9.99 9.38 -6.92
N CYS A 179 -8.90 9.23 -6.15
CA CYS A 179 -8.17 7.97 -6.12
C CYS A 179 -7.70 7.58 -4.72
N VAL A 180 -7.61 6.29 -4.50
CA VAL A 180 -7.09 5.70 -3.26
C VAL A 180 -5.94 4.75 -3.57
N VAL A 181 -4.82 4.98 -2.90
CA VAL A 181 -3.63 4.14 -3.02
C VAL A 181 -3.67 3.05 -1.96
N SER A 182 -3.80 1.79 -2.38
CA SER A 182 -4.00 0.64 -1.50
C SER A 182 -2.76 -0.26 -1.46
N GLY A 183 -2.26 -0.55 -0.25
CA GLY A 183 -1.23 -1.57 -0.02
C GLY A 183 0.21 -1.08 0.13
N GLY A 184 0.99 -1.78 0.93
CA GLY A 184 2.43 -1.57 1.12
C GLY A 184 2.80 -0.57 2.21
N SER A 185 4.05 -0.10 2.21
CA SER A 185 4.62 0.86 3.17
C SER A 185 4.04 2.29 3.10
N ILE A 186 2.90 2.47 2.41
CA ILE A 186 2.26 3.76 2.17
C ILE A 186 1.62 4.30 3.43
N PHE A 187 1.02 3.42 4.25
CA PHE A 187 0.43 3.83 5.51
C PHE A 187 1.41 4.64 6.37
N GLY A 188 2.62 4.14 6.57
CA GLY A 188 3.64 4.83 7.36
C GLY A 188 4.21 6.10 6.71
N ARG A 189 4.00 6.29 5.40
CA ARG A 189 4.44 7.49 4.67
C ARG A 189 3.34 8.52 4.50
N ALA A 190 2.10 8.14 4.73
CA ALA A 190 0.95 9.01 4.59
C ALA A 190 1.09 10.24 5.52
N PRO A 191 0.94 11.45 5.00
CA PRO A 191 1.12 12.69 5.79
C PRO A 191 0.25 12.71 7.03
N GLU A 192 -1.00 12.31 6.91
CA GLU A 192 -1.98 12.25 8.01
C GLU A 192 -1.58 11.26 9.10
N VAL A 193 -0.94 10.14 8.75
CA VAL A 193 -0.45 9.16 9.73
C VAL A 193 0.76 9.71 10.48
N ARG A 194 1.66 10.40 9.77
CA ARG A 194 2.81 11.07 10.38
C ARG A 194 2.36 12.14 11.36
N LEU A 195 1.34 12.93 10.99
CA LEU A 195 0.74 13.93 11.88
C LEU A 195 0.08 13.28 13.10
N ALA A 196 -0.60 12.14 12.95
CA ALA A 196 -1.15 11.39 14.08
C ALA A 196 -0.04 10.89 15.05
N VAL A 197 1.11 10.45 14.51
CA VAL A 197 2.28 10.09 15.34
C VAL A 197 2.82 11.31 16.08
N ARG A 198 3.01 12.45 15.38
CA ARG A 198 3.48 13.69 16.00
C ARG A 198 2.52 14.17 17.09
N LEU A 199 1.22 14.03 16.87
CA LEU A 199 0.22 14.32 17.89
C LEU A 199 0.38 13.43 19.12
N ALA A 200 0.60 12.12 18.93
CA ALA A 200 0.88 11.20 20.05
C ALA A 200 2.10 11.64 20.86
N GLU A 201 3.17 12.07 20.19
CA GLU A 201 4.40 12.56 20.84
C GLU A 201 4.16 13.84 21.63
N VAL A 202 3.43 14.81 21.09
CA VAL A 202 3.06 16.05 21.78
C VAL A 202 2.22 15.78 23.01
N ILE A 203 1.23 14.90 22.94
CA ILE A 203 0.39 14.54 24.08
C ILE A 203 1.23 13.83 25.16
N ALA A 204 2.11 12.93 24.75
CA ALA A 204 2.99 12.20 25.69
C ALA A 204 4.10 13.07 26.29
N ASN A 205 4.62 14.03 25.51
CA ASN A 205 5.67 14.97 25.94
C ASN A 205 5.43 16.37 25.38
N PRO A 206 4.68 17.21 26.07
CA PRO A 206 4.42 18.59 25.64
C PRO A 206 5.66 19.50 25.53
N LYS A 207 6.82 19.05 26.01
CA LYS A 207 8.10 19.78 25.94
C LYS A 207 8.85 19.52 24.63
N ASP A 208 8.42 18.59 23.80
CA ASP A 208 8.94 18.37 22.47
C ASP A 208 8.47 19.52 21.56
N THR A 209 9.28 20.57 21.49
CA THR A 209 8.96 21.79 20.76
C THR A 209 8.95 21.58 19.24
N GLU A 210 9.68 20.59 18.72
CA GLU A 210 9.67 20.25 17.30
C GLU A 210 8.35 19.60 16.92
N ALA A 211 7.94 18.55 17.62
CA ALA A 211 6.68 17.90 17.41
C ALA A 211 5.49 18.87 17.63
N LEU A 212 5.60 19.72 18.67
CA LEU A 212 4.60 20.74 18.97
C LEU A 212 4.45 21.74 17.84
N PHE A 213 5.55 22.21 17.25
CA PHE A 213 5.53 23.12 16.09
C PHE A 213 4.86 22.45 14.89
N GLU A 214 5.24 21.21 14.56
CA GLU A 214 4.65 20.45 13.46
C GLU A 214 3.13 20.29 13.64
N VAL A 215 2.67 19.92 14.83
CA VAL A 215 1.23 19.75 15.11
C VAL A 215 0.47 21.06 15.02
N LEU A 216 1.00 22.14 15.59
CA LEU A 216 0.34 23.45 15.60
C LEU A 216 0.27 24.07 14.21
N SER A 217 1.30 23.93 13.38
CA SER A 217 1.35 24.45 12.01
C SER A 217 0.61 23.58 10.99
N SER A 218 0.32 22.32 11.35
CA SER A 218 -0.35 21.38 10.46
C SER A 218 -1.84 21.64 10.32
N GLU A 219 -2.48 20.90 9.41
CA GLU A 219 -3.95 20.91 9.20
C GLU A 219 -4.77 20.55 10.44
N ILE A 220 -4.16 20.01 11.51
CA ILE A 220 -4.85 19.77 12.78
C ILE A 220 -5.34 21.09 13.40
N PHE A 221 -4.47 22.10 13.47
CA PHE A 221 -4.78 23.40 14.06
C PHE A 221 -4.61 24.58 13.09
N ALA A 222 -3.78 24.45 12.07
CA ALA A 222 -3.52 25.43 11.01
C ALA A 222 -3.16 26.84 11.54
N LEU A 223 -2.32 26.92 12.58
CA LEU A 223 -1.91 28.19 13.15
C LEU A 223 -1.05 28.99 12.18
N THR A 224 -1.27 30.29 12.18
CA THR A 224 -0.56 31.26 11.34
C THR A 224 0.75 31.74 11.99
N ALA A 225 1.58 32.45 11.21
CA ALA A 225 2.80 33.05 11.72
C ALA A 225 2.54 34.01 12.89
N ASP A 226 1.45 34.76 12.86
CA ASP A 226 1.07 35.70 13.92
C ASP A 226 0.74 34.96 15.22
N ASP A 227 0.03 33.79 15.14
CA ASP A 227 -0.23 32.93 16.29
C ASP A 227 1.07 32.44 16.92
N PHE A 228 2.09 32.11 16.11
CA PHE A 228 3.40 31.71 16.62
C PHE A 228 4.17 32.87 17.26
N ILE A 229 3.98 34.09 16.80
CA ILE A 229 4.53 35.27 17.48
C ILE A 229 3.92 35.39 18.87
N ASP A 230 2.63 35.29 19.01
CA ASP A 230 1.92 35.34 20.28
C ASP A 230 2.35 34.20 21.23
N LEU A 231 2.60 32.99 20.70
CA LEU A 231 3.10 31.85 21.48
C LEU A 231 4.55 32.07 21.92
N SER A 232 5.41 32.60 21.07
CA SER A 232 6.86 32.67 21.31
C SER A 232 7.33 33.99 21.99
N THR A 233 6.44 34.96 22.12
CA THR A 233 6.76 36.27 22.68
C THR A 233 5.94 36.52 23.95
N GLY A 234 6.59 36.96 25.01
CA GLY A 234 5.98 37.38 26.25
C GLY A 234 6.53 38.76 26.65
N LEU A 235 5.92 39.40 27.63
CA LEU A 235 6.46 40.61 28.28
C LEU A 235 7.20 40.20 29.54
N ASP A 236 8.40 40.75 29.72
CA ASP A 236 9.06 40.76 31.03
C ASP A 236 8.32 41.78 31.92
N GLU A 237 7.53 41.27 32.88
CA GLU A 237 6.69 42.09 33.75
C GLU A 237 7.45 43.14 34.54
N LEU A 238 8.75 42.91 34.82
CA LEU A 238 9.62 43.85 35.55
C LEU A 238 10.19 44.97 34.66
N ARG A 239 10.36 44.69 33.38
CA ARG A 239 11.04 45.61 32.42
C ARG A 239 10.17 46.11 31.30
N GLY A 240 8.99 45.56 31.11
CA GLY A 240 8.07 45.89 30.01
C GLY A 240 8.64 45.61 28.61
N ILE A 241 9.65 44.75 28.51
CA ILE A 241 10.34 44.45 27.26
C ILE A 241 9.87 43.10 26.71
N PRO A 242 9.70 42.97 25.38
CA PRO A 242 9.41 41.70 24.78
C PRO A 242 10.48 40.64 25.07
N ARG A 243 10.10 39.47 25.57
CA ARG A 243 10.98 38.34 25.88
C ARG A 243 10.57 37.13 25.07
N ARG A 244 11.55 36.42 24.49
CA ARG A 244 11.31 35.14 23.86
C ARG A 244 10.98 34.08 24.91
N ARG A 245 10.02 33.21 24.59
CA ARG A 245 9.68 32.02 25.36
C ARG A 245 9.62 30.79 24.45
N SER A 246 9.78 29.58 25.01
CA SER A 246 9.58 28.33 24.28
C SER A 246 8.11 28.09 23.97
N LEU A 247 7.82 27.32 22.89
CA LEU A 247 6.44 27.08 22.46
C LEU A 247 5.59 26.39 23.54
N ASP A 248 6.15 25.43 24.26
CA ASP A 248 5.48 24.73 25.37
C ASP A 248 5.10 25.70 26.50
N SER A 249 6.01 26.63 26.83
CA SER A 249 5.72 27.69 27.78
C SER A 249 4.66 28.64 27.23
N GLY A 250 4.72 28.97 25.94
CA GLY A 250 3.72 29.79 25.25
C GLY A 250 2.32 29.20 25.31
N VAL A 251 2.20 27.91 24.98
CA VAL A 251 0.92 27.18 25.08
C VAL A 251 0.38 27.21 26.52
N SER A 252 1.26 26.97 27.50
CA SER A 252 0.86 26.96 28.92
C SER A 252 0.37 28.35 29.38
N VAL A 253 1.07 29.42 28.99
CA VAL A 253 0.71 30.80 29.35
C VAL A 253 -0.59 31.22 28.65
N CYS A 254 -0.72 31.00 27.35
CA CYS A 254 -1.93 31.32 26.59
C CYS A 254 -3.14 30.52 27.12
N ALA A 255 -2.94 29.26 27.53
CA ALA A 255 -3.98 28.45 28.14
C ALA A 255 -4.39 28.88 29.57
N ALA A 256 -3.51 29.59 30.28
CA ALA A 256 -3.76 30.15 31.62
C ALA A 256 -4.28 31.60 31.59
N ALA A 257 -4.21 32.28 30.42
CA ALA A 257 -4.62 33.68 30.30
C ALA A 257 -6.13 33.79 30.56
N GLU A 258 -6.48 34.60 31.56
CA GLU A 258 -7.88 34.92 31.88
C GLU A 258 -8.58 35.67 30.76
N ASN A 259 -7.80 36.41 29.92
CA ASN A 259 -8.30 37.23 28.80
C ASN A 259 -8.07 36.51 27.46
N GLU A 260 -8.75 35.41 27.24
CA GLU A 260 -8.76 34.67 25.94
C GLU A 260 -9.22 35.57 24.76
N ALA A 261 -9.78 36.74 25.03
CA ALA A 261 -10.31 37.64 23.99
C ALA A 261 -9.21 38.21 23.07
N SER A 262 -7.96 38.28 23.52
CA SER A 262 -6.82 38.74 22.70
C SER A 262 -6.27 37.70 21.75
N LEU A 263 -6.60 36.42 21.95
CA LEU A 263 -6.12 35.31 21.11
C LEU A 263 -7.01 35.14 19.88
N THR A 264 -6.41 34.75 18.75
CA THR A 264 -7.18 34.34 17.57
C THR A 264 -8.07 33.13 17.89
N PRO A 265 -9.20 32.93 17.21
CA PRO A 265 -10.07 31.77 17.44
C PRO A 265 -9.34 30.45 17.27
N GLY A 266 -8.41 30.34 16.27
CA GLY A 266 -7.59 29.16 16.02
C GLY A 266 -6.64 28.88 17.18
N LEU A 267 -5.87 29.89 17.60
CA LEU A 267 -4.93 29.75 18.71
C LEU A 267 -5.64 29.37 20.02
N ARG A 268 -6.78 30.00 20.30
CA ARG A 268 -7.60 29.68 21.46
C ARG A 268 -8.08 28.25 21.47
N ALA A 269 -8.58 27.75 20.33
CA ALA A 269 -9.00 26.36 20.19
C ALA A 269 -7.84 25.40 20.40
N ALA A 270 -6.68 25.67 19.79
CA ALA A 270 -5.49 24.84 19.91
C ALA A 270 -4.98 24.73 21.36
N VAL A 271 -4.78 25.87 22.03
CA VAL A 271 -4.25 25.86 23.43
C VAL A 271 -5.24 25.21 24.42
N ARG A 272 -6.55 25.40 24.22
CA ARG A 272 -7.58 24.77 25.04
C ARG A 272 -7.58 23.25 24.84
N THR A 273 -7.51 22.78 23.60
CA THR A 273 -7.48 21.36 23.26
C THR A 273 -6.23 20.69 23.82
N LEU A 274 -5.04 21.30 23.63
CA LEU A 274 -3.78 20.76 24.15
C LEU A 274 -3.73 20.78 25.69
N LYS A 275 -4.27 21.82 26.34
CA LYS A 275 -4.39 21.85 27.82
C LYS A 275 -5.26 20.71 28.33
N LYS A 276 -6.42 20.49 27.70
CA LYS A 276 -7.32 19.37 28.01
C LYS A 276 -6.62 18.03 27.82
N ALA A 277 -5.89 17.86 26.73
CA ALA A 277 -5.12 16.63 26.44
C ALA A 277 -4.03 16.38 27.49
N ALA A 278 -3.26 17.41 27.87
CA ALA A 278 -2.22 17.30 28.89
C ALA A 278 -2.75 16.92 30.30
N PHE A 279 -4.00 17.25 30.58
CA PHE A 279 -4.67 16.81 31.81
C PHE A 279 -5.15 15.34 31.66
N ARG A 280 -5.85 15.03 30.57
CA ARG A 280 -6.46 13.71 30.34
C ARG A 280 -5.43 12.58 30.25
N VAL A 281 -4.28 12.81 29.61
CA VAL A 281 -3.24 11.78 29.43
C VAL A 281 -2.64 11.24 30.74
N ARG A 282 -2.87 11.93 31.86
CA ARG A 282 -2.49 11.46 33.19
C ARG A 282 -3.44 10.42 33.77
N LEU A 283 -4.65 10.34 33.23
CA LEU A 283 -5.77 9.54 33.75
C LEU A 283 -6.30 8.54 32.73
N GLU A 284 -6.10 8.81 31.46
CA GLU A 284 -6.67 8.06 30.34
C GLU A 284 -5.57 7.53 29.41
N PRO A 285 -5.82 6.44 28.65
CA PRO A 285 -4.91 5.94 27.63
C PRO A 285 -4.58 7.00 26.58
N LEU A 286 -3.36 6.98 26.05
CA LEU A 286 -2.91 7.91 25.01
C LEU A 286 -3.82 7.86 23.78
N SER A 287 -4.23 6.65 23.38
CA SER A 287 -5.11 6.45 22.23
C SER A 287 -6.45 7.17 22.34
N GLU A 288 -7.07 7.13 23.53
CA GLU A 288 -8.34 7.84 23.81
C GLU A 288 -8.16 9.36 23.84
N VAL A 289 -7.03 9.82 24.35
CA VAL A 289 -6.69 11.25 24.33
C VAL A 289 -6.41 11.74 22.92
N MET A 290 -5.70 10.95 22.09
CA MET A 290 -5.50 11.24 20.68
C MET A 290 -6.82 11.44 19.94
N GLU A 291 -7.72 10.47 20.04
CA GLU A 291 -9.06 10.58 19.41
C GLU A 291 -9.80 11.83 19.88
N GLY A 292 -9.75 12.14 21.18
CA GLY A 292 -10.35 13.34 21.72
C GLY A 292 -9.79 14.63 21.13
N VAL A 293 -8.48 14.73 20.94
CA VAL A 293 -7.84 15.89 20.28
C VAL A 293 -8.25 16.00 18.82
N LEU A 294 -8.27 14.88 18.08
CA LEU A 294 -8.65 14.82 16.68
C LEU A 294 -10.11 15.28 16.45
N ILE A 295 -11.00 14.93 17.38
CA ILE A 295 -12.40 15.38 17.36
C ILE A 295 -12.50 16.85 17.76
N ASP A 296 -11.90 17.24 18.90
CA ASP A 296 -12.00 18.60 19.45
C ASP A 296 -11.36 19.66 18.51
N SER A 297 -10.31 19.29 17.73
CA SER A 297 -9.72 20.14 16.71
C SER A 297 -10.59 20.28 15.45
N GLY A 298 -11.57 19.41 15.26
CA GLY A 298 -12.41 19.36 14.08
C GLY A 298 -11.70 18.82 12.83
N TRP A 299 -10.47 18.31 12.96
CA TRP A 299 -9.69 17.85 11.80
C TRP A 299 -10.33 16.64 11.12
N LEU A 300 -10.76 15.63 11.88
CA LEU A 300 -11.43 14.46 11.30
C LEU A 300 -12.66 14.85 10.49
N ARG A 301 -13.47 15.78 10.98
CA ARG A 301 -14.65 16.26 10.27
C ARG A 301 -14.27 16.97 8.96
N ARG A 302 -13.21 17.81 8.98
CA ARG A 302 -12.72 18.45 7.76
C ARG A 302 -12.27 17.42 6.72
N LEU A 303 -11.57 16.37 7.15
CA LEU A 303 -11.19 15.27 6.25
C LEU A 303 -12.42 14.55 5.68
N GLU A 304 -13.41 14.26 6.49
CA GLU A 304 -14.66 13.60 6.04
C GLU A 304 -15.43 14.46 5.03
N ASP A 305 -15.41 15.78 5.19
CA ASP A 305 -16.05 16.74 4.28
C ASP A 305 -15.30 16.85 2.91
N GLU A 306 -14.05 16.42 2.81
CA GLU A 306 -13.27 16.36 1.55
C GLU A 306 -13.71 15.21 0.60
N GLY A 307 -14.73 14.42 0.95
CA GLY A 307 -15.24 13.32 0.14
C GLY A 307 -14.41 12.04 0.26
N ALA A 308 -14.37 11.24 -0.81
CA ALA A 308 -13.80 9.88 -0.76
C ALA A 308 -12.31 9.86 -0.37
N GLU A 309 -11.53 10.82 -0.83
CA GLU A 309 -10.10 10.92 -0.48
C GLU A 309 -9.91 11.29 0.98
N GLY A 310 -10.67 12.27 1.46
CA GLY A 310 -10.64 12.67 2.86
C GLY A 310 -11.10 11.55 3.79
N LEU A 311 -12.11 10.77 3.41
CA LEU A 311 -12.54 9.57 4.14
C LEU A 311 -11.43 8.52 4.22
N ALA A 312 -10.65 8.33 3.17
CA ALA A 312 -9.51 7.41 3.18
C ALA A 312 -8.39 7.91 4.12
N ARG A 313 -8.11 9.22 4.13
CA ARG A 313 -7.19 9.87 5.07
C ARG A 313 -7.67 9.74 6.51
N ALA A 314 -8.95 10.01 6.77
CA ALA A 314 -9.56 9.82 8.09
C ALA A 314 -9.44 8.36 8.57
N ALA A 315 -9.67 7.39 7.68
CA ALA A 315 -9.49 5.97 7.99
C ALA A 315 -8.05 5.63 8.41
N ASN A 316 -7.05 6.25 7.78
CA ASN A 316 -5.65 6.11 8.16
C ASN A 316 -5.39 6.67 9.56
N VAL A 317 -5.97 7.83 9.89
CA VAL A 317 -5.85 8.43 11.22
C VAL A 317 -6.49 7.56 12.30
N TYR A 318 -7.71 7.07 12.07
CA TYR A 318 -8.37 6.12 12.99
C TYR A 318 -7.56 4.84 13.17
N LYS A 319 -6.94 4.33 12.11
CA LYS A 319 -6.07 3.17 12.20
C LYS A 319 -4.83 3.46 13.05
N ALA A 320 -4.24 4.64 12.95
CA ALA A 320 -3.10 5.03 13.80
C ALA A 320 -3.51 5.06 15.30
N CYS A 321 -4.66 5.61 15.63
CA CYS A 321 -5.21 5.58 17.00
C CYS A 321 -5.45 4.14 17.47
N ARG A 322 -6.00 3.28 16.62
CA ARG A 322 -6.20 1.87 16.95
C ARG A 322 -4.90 1.12 17.20
N LEU A 323 -3.85 1.39 16.42
CA LEU A 323 -2.52 0.82 16.65
C LEU A 323 -1.94 1.27 17.99
N ALA A 324 -2.12 2.54 18.38
CA ALA A 324 -1.74 3.03 19.70
C ALA A 324 -2.48 2.26 20.82
N CYS A 325 -3.80 2.08 20.68
CA CYS A 325 -4.61 1.29 21.62
C CYS A 325 -4.15 -0.16 21.72
N ASP A 326 -3.81 -0.80 20.59
CA ASP A 326 -3.31 -2.18 20.58
C ASP A 326 -1.95 -2.31 21.28
N ILE A 327 -1.07 -1.31 21.13
CA ILE A 327 0.23 -1.25 21.83
C ILE A 327 0.00 -1.13 23.34
N GLU A 328 -0.85 -0.21 23.77
CA GLU A 328 -1.21 -0.01 25.19
C GLU A 328 -1.76 -1.29 25.82
N ARG A 329 -2.72 -1.94 25.15
CA ARG A 329 -3.37 -3.16 25.66
C ARG A 329 -2.41 -4.34 25.75
N ARG A 330 -1.50 -4.51 24.78
CA ARG A 330 -0.57 -5.65 24.75
C ARG A 330 0.52 -5.53 25.79
N LYS A 331 1.00 -4.32 26.08
CA LYS A 331 2.21 -4.10 26.87
C LYS A 331 1.95 -3.40 28.18
N GLY A 332 0.76 -2.85 28.41
CA GLY A 332 0.48 -1.99 29.56
C GLY A 332 1.35 -0.73 29.59
N SER A 333 1.74 -0.24 28.40
CA SER A 333 2.68 0.87 28.24
C SER A 333 2.06 2.19 28.65
N GLY A 334 2.84 3.04 29.33
CA GLY A 334 2.45 4.42 29.59
C GLY A 334 2.55 5.29 28.30
N PRO A 335 2.02 6.54 28.35
CA PRO A 335 1.89 7.40 27.17
C PRO A 335 3.21 7.59 26.40
N ALA A 336 4.31 7.88 27.07
CA ALA A 336 5.60 8.09 26.45
C ALA A 336 6.12 6.85 25.72
N GLN A 337 5.99 5.69 26.32
CA GLN A 337 6.40 4.42 25.71
C GLN A 337 5.51 4.08 24.52
N THR A 338 4.21 4.30 24.62
CA THR A 338 3.25 4.06 23.55
C THR A 338 3.55 4.92 22.33
N ALA A 339 3.86 6.22 22.51
CA ALA A 339 4.21 7.12 21.40
C ALA A 339 5.49 6.67 20.67
N VAL A 340 6.54 6.29 21.41
CA VAL A 340 7.78 5.76 20.83
C VAL A 340 7.55 4.48 20.06
N GLU A 341 6.79 3.55 20.61
CA GLU A 341 6.50 2.27 19.96
C GLU A 341 5.57 2.42 18.75
N LEU A 342 4.61 3.35 18.80
CA LEU A 342 3.75 3.68 17.66
C LEU A 342 4.60 4.20 16.49
N ARG A 343 5.52 5.13 16.73
CA ARG A 343 6.45 5.61 15.71
C ARG A 343 7.26 4.45 15.12
N ALA A 344 7.91 3.67 15.96
CA ALA A 344 8.74 2.55 15.52
C ALA A 344 7.93 1.51 14.73
N HIS A 345 6.70 1.22 15.16
CA HIS A 345 5.82 0.29 14.48
C HIS A 345 5.45 0.80 13.08
N ILE A 346 5.05 2.07 12.97
CA ILE A 346 4.64 2.69 11.69
C ILE A 346 5.82 2.79 10.71
N GLU A 347 7.03 3.05 11.18
CA GLU A 347 8.24 3.13 10.35
C GLU A 347 8.68 1.76 9.79
N ILE A 348 8.55 0.70 10.58
CA ILE A 348 9.06 -0.64 10.27
C ILE A 348 7.99 -1.54 9.66
N ALA A 349 6.76 -1.48 10.17
CA ALA A 349 5.69 -2.36 9.76
C ALA A 349 5.17 -2.00 8.36
N LYS A 350 4.98 -3.03 7.53
CA LYS A 350 4.28 -2.90 6.25
C LYS A 350 2.77 -2.98 6.47
N GLU A 351 2.23 -1.99 7.16
CA GLU A 351 0.81 -1.91 7.42
C GLU A 351 0.03 -1.52 6.16
N ALA A 352 -1.10 -2.18 5.94
CA ALA A 352 -2.04 -1.75 4.91
C ALA A 352 -2.71 -0.44 5.32
N PRO A 353 -3.14 0.42 4.38
CA PRO A 353 -3.95 1.60 4.70
C PRO A 353 -5.19 1.28 5.53
N GLY A 354 -5.68 2.26 6.26
CA GLY A 354 -6.96 2.18 6.93
C GLY A 354 -8.10 2.05 5.90
N SER A 355 -9.14 1.32 6.25
CA SER A 355 -10.35 1.19 5.46
C SER A 355 -11.54 1.49 6.37
N LEU A 356 -12.17 2.61 6.17
CA LEU A 356 -13.55 2.79 6.57
C LEU A 356 -14.34 2.06 5.49
N SER A 357 -15.02 0.98 5.83
CA SER A 357 -15.69 0.09 4.89
C SER A 357 -16.60 0.87 3.93
N SER A 358 -16.04 1.35 2.84
CA SER A 358 -16.79 1.93 1.75
C SER A 358 -16.76 0.98 0.56
N LYS A 359 -17.69 0.05 0.54
CA LYS A 359 -18.10 -0.59 -0.71
C LYS A 359 -18.75 0.44 -1.67
N SER A 360 -18.84 1.71 -1.28
CA SER A 360 -19.62 2.74 -1.97
C SER A 360 -18.85 4.01 -2.33
N GLY A 361 -17.50 4.03 -2.28
CA GLY A 361 -16.74 5.19 -2.73
C GLY A 361 -16.46 5.12 -4.23
N ASP A 362 -16.88 6.13 -4.97
CA ASP A 362 -16.56 6.29 -6.39
C ASP A 362 -15.15 6.84 -6.56
N PHE A 363 -14.14 5.96 -6.46
CA PHE A 363 -12.73 6.31 -6.58
C PHE A 363 -11.92 5.22 -7.27
N VAL A 364 -10.95 5.63 -8.07
CA VAL A 364 -9.97 4.74 -8.70
C VAL A 364 -9.06 4.14 -7.64
N ARG A 365 -8.80 2.83 -7.71
CA ARG A 365 -7.86 2.15 -6.82
C ARG A 365 -6.49 2.00 -7.48
N ILE A 366 -5.44 2.30 -6.74
CA ILE A 366 -4.05 2.03 -7.15
C ILE A 366 -3.48 1.02 -6.16
N MET A 367 -3.03 -0.13 -6.66
CA MET A 367 -2.50 -1.19 -5.80
C MET A 367 -1.45 -2.04 -6.50
N THR A 368 -0.73 -2.88 -5.75
CA THR A 368 0.18 -3.85 -6.36
C THR A 368 -0.57 -5.04 -6.91
N VAL A 369 0.00 -5.69 -7.94
CA VAL A 369 -0.46 -6.98 -8.45
C VAL A 369 -0.60 -8.01 -7.31
N HIS A 370 0.31 -7.99 -6.32
CA HIS A 370 0.22 -8.88 -5.16
C HIS A 370 -0.97 -8.58 -4.26
N ALA A 371 -1.31 -7.30 -4.07
CA ALA A 371 -2.44 -6.89 -3.24
C ALA A 371 -3.79 -7.13 -3.93
N SER A 372 -3.81 -7.23 -5.25
CA SER A 372 -5.02 -7.50 -6.02
C SER A 372 -5.39 -8.98 -6.09
N LYS A 373 -4.49 -9.89 -5.63
CA LYS A 373 -4.79 -11.32 -5.63
C LYS A 373 -6.04 -11.63 -4.82
N GLY A 374 -6.99 -12.34 -5.44
CA GLY A 374 -8.30 -12.65 -4.86
C GLY A 374 -9.35 -11.55 -4.99
N LEU A 375 -8.98 -10.38 -5.52
CA LEU A 375 -9.93 -9.31 -5.85
C LEU A 375 -10.31 -9.36 -7.33
N GLU A 376 -11.40 -8.68 -7.68
CA GLU A 376 -11.85 -8.52 -9.05
C GLU A 376 -12.29 -7.07 -9.30
N PHE A 377 -12.01 -6.59 -10.50
CA PHE A 377 -12.35 -5.24 -10.93
C PHE A 377 -12.84 -5.26 -12.36
N PRO A 378 -13.92 -4.53 -12.69
CA PRO A 378 -14.43 -4.43 -14.04
C PRO A 378 -13.45 -3.84 -15.05
N ILE A 379 -12.65 -2.83 -14.63
CA ILE A 379 -11.71 -2.10 -15.48
C ILE A 379 -10.34 -2.12 -14.83
N VAL A 380 -9.35 -2.70 -15.51
CA VAL A 380 -8.01 -2.93 -14.98
C VAL A 380 -6.96 -2.33 -15.93
N ALA A 381 -6.15 -1.41 -15.43
CA ALA A 381 -4.95 -0.95 -16.08
C ALA A 381 -3.72 -1.59 -15.42
N VAL A 382 -2.93 -2.35 -16.20
CA VAL A 382 -1.66 -2.91 -15.72
C VAL A 382 -0.54 -2.01 -16.22
N ALA A 383 0.14 -1.34 -15.31
CA ALA A 383 1.19 -0.40 -15.62
C ALA A 383 2.59 -0.92 -15.23
N GLU A 384 3.63 -0.19 -15.61
CA GLU A 384 5.05 -0.56 -15.36
C GLU A 384 5.48 -1.88 -16.04
N LEU A 385 4.81 -2.28 -17.13
CA LEU A 385 5.24 -3.39 -17.97
C LEU A 385 6.45 -2.94 -18.80
N ARG A 386 7.64 -3.04 -18.23
CA ARG A 386 8.88 -2.68 -18.90
C ARG A 386 9.57 -3.91 -19.45
N SER A 387 10.13 -3.76 -20.64
CA SER A 387 11.14 -4.67 -21.15
C SER A 387 12.53 -4.37 -20.56
N ASP A 388 12.61 -4.19 -19.25
CA ASP A 388 13.92 -4.11 -18.62
C ASP A 388 14.56 -5.47 -18.71
N GLU A 389 15.74 -5.53 -19.36
CA GLU A 389 16.63 -6.68 -19.21
C GLU A 389 16.70 -6.99 -17.72
N VAL A 390 16.43 -8.24 -17.37
CA VAL A 390 16.55 -8.73 -15.99
C VAL A 390 17.94 -8.29 -15.51
N ARG A 391 17.99 -7.32 -14.62
CA ARG A 391 19.24 -6.98 -13.93
C ARG A 391 19.65 -8.23 -13.19
N SER A 392 20.58 -8.98 -13.77
CA SER A 392 21.16 -10.13 -13.11
C SER A 392 21.61 -9.69 -11.72
N SER A 393 21.30 -10.49 -10.71
CA SER A 393 21.80 -10.20 -9.37
C SER A 393 23.33 -10.13 -9.44
N ARG A 394 23.95 -9.12 -8.84
CA ARG A 394 25.42 -8.98 -8.82
C ARG A 394 26.15 -10.23 -8.30
N MET A 395 25.41 -11.19 -7.80
CA MET A 395 25.92 -12.44 -7.28
C MET A 395 25.00 -13.59 -7.71
N VAL A 396 25.52 -14.45 -8.56
CA VAL A 396 24.85 -15.67 -9.01
C VAL A 396 25.40 -16.86 -8.22
N ARG A 397 24.52 -17.59 -7.56
CA ARG A 397 24.87 -18.84 -6.90
C ARG A 397 24.37 -20.01 -7.75
N THR A 398 25.27 -20.88 -8.15
CA THR A 398 24.91 -22.12 -8.85
C THR A 398 25.56 -23.33 -8.20
N THR A 399 24.91 -24.50 -8.30
CA THR A 399 25.47 -25.76 -7.82
C THR A 399 25.68 -26.69 -9.01
N LEU A 400 26.92 -27.06 -9.26
CA LEU A 400 27.30 -27.98 -10.31
C LEU A 400 28.08 -29.15 -9.70
N ASN A 401 27.69 -30.38 -10.01
CA ASN A 401 28.32 -31.59 -9.49
C ASN A 401 28.51 -31.61 -7.96
N GLY A 402 27.49 -31.14 -7.22
CA GLY A 402 27.50 -31.09 -5.75
C GLY A 402 28.36 -29.96 -5.14
N LYS A 403 29.04 -29.16 -5.96
CA LYS A 403 29.83 -27.99 -5.50
C LYS A 403 29.08 -26.70 -5.79
N THR A 404 28.99 -25.83 -4.79
CA THR A 404 28.39 -24.50 -4.93
C THR A 404 29.43 -23.52 -5.46
N TYR A 405 29.06 -22.83 -6.54
CA TYR A 405 29.86 -21.76 -7.16
C TYR A 405 29.13 -20.44 -6.90
N LEU A 406 29.92 -19.41 -6.56
CA LEU A 406 29.47 -18.02 -6.46
C LEU A 406 30.17 -17.23 -7.54
N SER A 407 29.40 -16.57 -8.39
CA SER A 407 29.91 -15.66 -9.42
C SER A 407 29.43 -14.24 -9.11
N LEU A 408 30.33 -13.27 -9.19
CA LEU A 408 29.97 -11.85 -9.17
C LEU A 408 29.75 -11.41 -10.61
N ASP A 409 28.56 -10.88 -10.89
CA ASP A 409 28.29 -10.20 -12.14
C ASP A 409 29.02 -8.85 -12.13
N ALA A 410 30.03 -8.72 -12.97
CA ALA A 410 30.85 -7.51 -13.08
C ALA A 410 30.15 -6.34 -13.80
N GLY A 411 28.86 -6.51 -14.17
CA GLY A 411 28.10 -5.51 -14.93
C GLY A 411 28.47 -5.43 -16.40
N ALA A 412 27.64 -4.82 -17.22
CA ALA A 412 27.74 -4.74 -18.67
C ALA A 412 29.00 -4.01 -19.23
N THR A 413 29.86 -3.53 -18.38
CA THR A 413 31.18 -2.94 -18.71
C THR A 413 32.33 -3.91 -18.54
N ALA A 414 32.13 -5.11 -18.04
CA ALA A 414 33.18 -6.09 -17.90
C ALA A 414 33.42 -6.78 -19.27
N THR A 415 34.41 -6.32 -19.90
CA THR A 415 35.09 -6.89 -21.07
C THR A 415 35.10 -8.41 -21.03
N ARG A 416 34.57 -9.00 -22.11
CA ARG A 416 34.81 -10.38 -22.59
C ARG A 416 34.99 -11.43 -21.46
N LEU A 417 33.88 -12.00 -21.07
CA LEU A 417 33.90 -13.31 -20.40
C LEU A 417 34.75 -14.28 -21.22
N THR A 418 35.64 -15.02 -20.59
CA THR A 418 36.37 -16.09 -21.27
C THR A 418 35.35 -17.13 -21.77
N ALA A 419 35.65 -17.83 -22.86
CA ALA A 419 34.74 -18.83 -23.44
C ALA A 419 34.27 -19.87 -22.40
N LYS A 420 35.10 -20.19 -21.41
CA LYS A 420 34.76 -21.05 -20.29
C LYS A 420 33.69 -20.43 -19.35
N GLN A 421 33.75 -19.14 -19.08
CA GLN A 421 32.77 -18.43 -18.24
C GLN A 421 31.44 -18.30 -18.97
N SER A 422 31.44 -18.03 -20.26
CA SER A 422 30.24 -18.00 -21.09
C SER A 422 29.55 -19.38 -21.17
N GLN A 423 30.32 -20.47 -21.27
CA GLN A 423 29.78 -21.83 -21.23
C GLN A 423 29.23 -22.21 -19.87
N LEU A 424 29.79 -21.71 -18.77
CA LEU A 424 29.26 -21.94 -17.42
C LEU A 424 27.94 -21.21 -17.21
N ILE A 425 27.84 -19.97 -17.66
CA ILE A 425 26.60 -19.17 -17.57
C ILE A 425 25.49 -19.79 -18.44
N ALA A 426 25.80 -20.20 -19.69
CA ALA A 426 24.85 -20.86 -20.58
C ALA A 426 24.35 -22.24 -20.07
N LYS A 427 25.04 -22.87 -19.12
CA LYS A 427 24.60 -24.11 -18.46
C LYS A 427 23.81 -23.84 -17.17
N CYS A 428 23.72 -22.60 -16.72
CA CYS A 428 23.08 -22.17 -15.50
C CYS A 428 21.78 -21.35 -15.74
N THR A 429 21.55 -20.90 -16.96
CA THR A 429 20.31 -20.38 -17.49
C THR A 429 19.50 -21.50 -18.13
#